data_cb203789c2dfe1f790287797f769c146
#
_entry.id   cb203789c2dfe1f790287797f769c146
#
_cell.length_a   1.000
_cell.length_b   1.000
_cell.length_c   1.000
_cell.angle_alpha   90.00
_cell.angle_beta   90.00
_cell.angle_gamma   90.00
#
_symmetry.space_group_name_H-M   'P 1'
#
loop_
_entity.id
_entity.type
_entity.pdbx_description
1 polymer ?
#
loop_
_entity_poly.entity_id
_entity_poly.type
_entity_poly.pdbx_seq_one_letter_code
_entity_poly.pdbx_strand_id
1 'polypeptide(L)'
;MQPAQFGTSQPSFRSHLRALWFITANNWRHHWRYPLNAVSDILQPLVWLAPVYFMGQAFSVNGKAEGFAGYAGTSDYMSFIILGTALANFIMSVFWGMGYSLKWDMDGGVLEANWMAPMPRPLMLVGRTFSSLVTTSITSLGMLIVAALIWGFHPTGSITQAVLTVIPMLIGLYGFGFAFAAVVLLLRDANTLVDSGSFIVQVLSGANFPITVLPKWLLPVSMALPLTYG
;
A
#
# COMPACT_ATOMS: atom_id res chain seq x y z
N MET A 1 -43.17 -35.39 -8.16
CA MET A 1 -41.88 -34.85 -7.62
C MET A 1 -41.97 -33.35 -7.69
N GLN A 2 -42.17 -32.67 -6.55
CA GLN A 2 -42.12 -31.20 -6.49
C GLN A 2 -40.64 -30.77 -6.55
N PRO A 3 -40.28 -29.78 -7.41
CA PRO A 3 -38.95 -29.24 -7.41
C PRO A 3 -38.68 -28.55 -6.08
N ALA A 4 -37.56 -28.91 -5.44
CA ALA A 4 -37.10 -28.27 -4.22
C ALA A 4 -36.96 -26.77 -4.47
N GLN A 5 -37.80 -25.96 -3.86
CA GLN A 5 -37.65 -24.51 -3.82
C GLN A 5 -36.44 -24.20 -2.94
N PHE A 6 -35.27 -24.03 -3.56
CA PHE A 6 -34.15 -23.42 -2.90
C PHE A 6 -34.57 -21.97 -2.61
N GLY A 7 -34.93 -21.72 -1.36
CA GLY A 7 -35.26 -20.39 -0.88
C GLY A 7 -34.10 -19.45 -1.14
N THR A 8 -34.27 -18.54 -2.09
CA THR A 8 -33.37 -17.42 -2.32
C THR A 8 -33.51 -16.41 -1.17
N SER A 9 -33.05 -16.79 0.02
CA SER A 9 -32.90 -15.80 1.10
C SER A 9 -31.85 -14.79 0.63
N GLN A 10 -32.27 -13.57 0.38
CA GLN A 10 -31.34 -12.49 0.06
C GLN A 10 -30.28 -12.42 1.15
N PRO A 11 -28.98 -12.38 0.79
CA PRO A 11 -27.92 -12.38 1.77
C PRO A 11 -28.06 -11.16 2.67
N SER A 12 -28.25 -11.41 3.98
CA SER A 12 -28.35 -10.36 5.00
C SER A 12 -27.03 -9.60 5.10
N PHE A 13 -27.07 -8.32 5.50
CA PHE A 13 -25.88 -7.52 5.79
C PHE A 13 -24.89 -8.25 6.73
N ARG A 14 -25.41 -9.00 7.70
CA ARG A 14 -24.59 -9.84 8.59
C ARG A 14 -23.85 -10.96 7.86
N SER A 15 -24.42 -11.52 6.79
CA SER A 15 -23.72 -12.54 5.98
C SER A 15 -22.59 -11.93 5.17
N HIS A 16 -22.73 -10.71 4.68
CA HIS A 16 -21.68 -9.98 3.99
C HIS A 16 -20.50 -9.64 4.92
N LEU A 17 -20.77 -9.17 6.14
CA LEU A 17 -19.74 -8.92 7.14
C LEU A 17 -18.99 -10.20 7.53
N ARG A 18 -19.71 -11.31 7.69
CA ARG A 18 -19.10 -12.61 7.96
C ARG A 18 -18.22 -13.07 6.81
N ALA A 19 -18.67 -12.90 5.57
CA ALA A 19 -17.89 -13.23 4.38
C ALA A 19 -16.61 -12.39 4.29
N LEU A 20 -16.69 -11.07 4.52
CA LEU A 20 -15.51 -10.18 4.59
C LEU A 20 -14.51 -10.65 5.64
N TRP A 21 -15.01 -10.97 6.84
CA TRP A 21 -14.17 -11.48 7.91
C TRP A 21 -13.46 -12.79 7.52
N PHE A 22 -14.17 -13.73 6.91
CA PHE A 22 -13.57 -15.00 6.46
C PHE A 22 -12.51 -14.78 5.40
N ILE A 23 -12.75 -13.91 4.40
CA ILE A 23 -11.77 -13.59 3.36
C ILE A 23 -10.53 -12.98 4.00
N THR A 24 -10.72 -11.97 4.85
CA THR A 24 -9.62 -11.28 5.54
C THR A 24 -8.83 -12.24 6.42
N ALA A 25 -9.51 -13.05 7.24
CA ALA A 25 -8.87 -14.01 8.12
C ALA A 25 -8.13 -15.13 7.36
N ASN A 26 -8.66 -15.57 6.23
CA ASN A 26 -8.02 -16.58 5.40
C ASN A 26 -6.76 -16.03 4.74
N ASN A 27 -6.83 -14.83 4.14
CA ASN A 27 -5.67 -14.17 3.54
C ASN A 27 -4.59 -13.87 4.60
N TRP A 28 -5.01 -13.44 5.78
CA TRP A 28 -4.12 -13.22 6.92
C TRP A 28 -3.38 -14.51 7.33
N ARG A 29 -4.11 -15.61 7.52
CA ARG A 29 -3.51 -16.91 7.86
C ARG A 29 -2.57 -17.40 6.77
N HIS A 30 -2.92 -17.20 5.52
CA HIS A 30 -2.08 -17.57 4.38
C HIS A 30 -0.77 -16.79 4.39
N HIS A 31 -0.81 -15.48 4.62
CA HIS A 31 0.37 -14.62 4.69
C HIS A 31 1.34 -15.08 5.79
N TRP A 32 0.84 -15.31 7.01
CA TRP A 32 1.66 -15.72 8.15
C TRP A 32 2.02 -17.21 8.17
N ARG A 33 1.46 -18.01 7.29
CA ARG A 33 1.85 -19.41 7.13
C ARG A 33 3.30 -19.57 6.67
N TYR A 34 3.82 -18.56 6.00
CA TYR A 34 5.19 -18.50 5.51
C TYR A 34 5.97 -17.39 6.23
N PRO A 35 6.52 -17.66 7.42
CA PRO A 35 7.15 -16.63 8.26
C PRO A 35 8.33 -15.94 7.57
N LEU A 36 9.01 -16.64 6.67
CA LEU A 36 10.11 -16.07 5.89
C LEU A 36 9.62 -14.94 4.97
N ASN A 37 8.43 -15.08 4.37
CA ASN A 37 7.83 -14.02 3.55
C ASN A 37 7.49 -12.81 4.41
N ALA A 38 6.87 -13.02 5.58
CA ALA A 38 6.53 -11.94 6.49
C ALA A 38 7.77 -11.16 6.98
N VAL A 39 8.87 -11.87 7.26
CA VAL A 39 10.17 -11.24 7.59
C VAL A 39 10.72 -10.48 6.38
N SER A 40 10.65 -11.06 5.19
CA SER A 40 11.10 -10.42 3.96
C SER A 40 10.33 -9.14 3.67
N ASP A 41 9.03 -9.11 3.88
CA ASP A 41 8.18 -7.92 3.67
C ASP A 41 8.54 -6.75 4.61
N ILE A 42 9.10 -7.05 5.78
CA ILE A 42 9.63 -6.05 6.71
C ILE A 42 11.04 -5.59 6.31
N LEU A 43 11.89 -6.54 5.91
CA LEU A 43 13.30 -6.26 5.64
C LEU A 43 13.56 -5.69 4.24
N GLN A 44 12.79 -6.09 3.24
CA GLN A 44 12.99 -5.67 1.85
C GLN A 44 12.96 -4.14 1.68
N PRO A 45 11.99 -3.39 2.24
CA PRO A 45 12.01 -1.93 2.18
C PRO A 45 13.24 -1.32 2.84
N LEU A 46 13.74 -1.92 3.93
CA LEU A 46 14.94 -1.45 4.63
C LEU A 46 16.20 -1.66 3.78
N VAL A 47 16.30 -2.79 3.08
CA VAL A 47 17.42 -3.05 2.16
C VAL A 47 17.45 -2.02 1.02
N TRP A 48 16.27 -1.69 0.46
CA TRP A 48 16.15 -0.64 -0.56
C TRP A 48 16.41 0.76 0.00
N LEU A 49 16.08 1.00 1.26
CA LEU A 49 16.34 2.27 1.95
C LEU A 49 17.83 2.45 2.29
N ALA A 50 18.58 1.38 2.51
CA ALA A 50 19.97 1.45 2.97
C ALA A 50 20.89 2.31 2.07
N PRO A 51 20.90 2.17 0.72
CA PRO A 51 21.71 3.04 -0.14
C PRO A 51 21.33 4.52 0.00
N VAL A 52 20.05 4.82 0.09
CA VAL A 52 19.52 6.19 0.24
C VAL A 52 19.89 6.76 1.60
N TYR A 53 19.85 5.94 2.65
CA TYR A 53 20.29 6.28 3.98
C TYR A 53 21.78 6.68 3.98
N PHE A 54 22.67 5.82 3.46
CA PHE A 54 24.10 6.10 3.43
C PHE A 54 24.45 7.30 2.55
N MET A 55 23.73 7.49 1.43
CA MET A 55 23.88 8.68 0.61
C MET A 55 23.48 9.94 1.37
N GLY A 56 22.37 9.91 2.10
CA GLY A 56 21.95 11.03 2.95
C GLY A 56 22.94 11.35 4.07
N GLN A 57 23.56 10.33 4.68
CA GLN A 57 24.64 10.49 5.65
C GLN A 57 25.85 11.23 5.05
N ALA A 58 26.22 10.94 3.80
CA ALA A 58 27.34 11.57 3.12
C ALA A 58 27.12 13.09 2.89
N PHE A 59 25.86 13.53 2.76
CA PHE A 59 25.50 14.94 2.58
C PHE A 59 25.06 15.66 3.85
N SER A 60 24.93 14.94 4.96
CA SER A 60 24.53 15.53 6.24
C SER A 60 25.75 15.88 7.10
N VAL A 61 25.68 17.04 7.75
CA VAL A 61 26.66 17.47 8.78
C VAL A 61 25.96 17.40 10.14
N ASN A 62 26.51 16.63 11.08
CA ASN A 62 25.91 16.39 12.40
C ASN A 62 24.44 15.87 12.33
N GLY A 63 24.14 15.03 11.34
CA GLY A 63 22.80 14.45 11.15
C GLY A 63 21.75 15.39 10.55
N LYS A 64 22.16 16.62 10.15
CA LYS A 64 21.28 17.60 9.52
C LYS A 64 21.70 17.87 8.08
N ALA A 65 20.76 17.82 7.18
CA ALA A 65 20.94 18.19 5.78
C ALA A 65 20.35 19.59 5.55
N GLU A 66 21.15 20.65 5.78
CA GLU A 66 20.65 22.04 5.67
C GLU A 66 20.12 22.38 4.28
N GLY A 67 20.75 21.87 3.21
CA GLY A 67 20.27 22.03 1.85
C GLY A 67 18.90 21.39 1.59
N PHE A 68 18.56 20.34 2.35
CA PHE A 68 17.26 19.66 2.27
C PHE A 68 16.15 20.46 2.96
N ALA A 69 16.47 21.18 4.02
CA ALA A 69 15.50 21.96 4.80
C ALA A 69 14.75 23.00 3.94
N GLY A 70 15.42 23.58 2.94
CA GLY A 70 14.81 24.54 2.02
C GLY A 70 13.71 23.95 1.11
N TYR A 71 13.73 22.63 0.92
CA TYR A 71 12.78 21.93 0.06
C TYR A 71 11.72 21.13 0.84
N ALA A 72 12.11 20.50 1.95
CA ALA A 72 11.26 19.60 2.73
C ALA A 72 10.62 20.26 3.96
N GLY A 73 11.04 21.48 4.33
CA GLY A 73 10.62 22.13 5.57
C GLY A 73 11.20 21.49 6.84
N THR A 74 12.04 20.47 6.70
CA THR A 74 12.75 19.79 7.80
C THR A 74 14.19 19.53 7.42
N SER A 75 15.11 19.67 8.37
CA SER A 75 16.51 19.28 8.20
C SER A 75 16.77 17.80 8.47
N ASP A 76 15.77 17.08 8.99
CA ASP A 76 15.85 15.65 9.28
C ASP A 76 15.52 14.82 8.05
N TYR A 77 16.52 14.68 7.17
CA TYR A 77 16.43 13.87 5.95
C TYR A 77 16.09 12.41 6.25
N MET A 78 16.64 11.87 7.35
CA MET A 78 16.47 10.45 7.68
C MET A 78 15.03 10.12 8.04
N SER A 79 14.43 10.91 8.92
CA SER A 79 13.02 10.71 9.30
C SER A 79 12.09 10.86 8.10
N PHE A 80 12.37 11.82 7.23
CA PHE A 80 11.58 12.02 6.00
C PHE A 80 11.60 10.77 5.12
N ILE A 81 12.78 10.23 4.81
CA ILE A 81 12.92 9.07 3.91
C ILE A 81 12.35 7.79 4.53
N ILE A 82 12.56 7.57 5.83
CA ILE A 82 12.02 6.40 6.53
C ILE A 82 10.48 6.42 6.53
N LEU A 83 9.88 7.56 6.87
CA LEU A 83 8.43 7.73 6.86
C LEU A 83 7.87 7.64 5.44
N GLY A 84 8.50 8.30 4.47
CA GLY A 84 8.13 8.22 3.06
C GLY A 84 8.17 6.78 2.52
N THR A 85 9.19 6.00 2.90
CA THR A 85 9.28 4.57 2.53
C THR A 85 8.17 3.74 3.17
N ALA A 86 7.83 4.01 4.44
CA ALA A 86 6.71 3.35 5.10
C ALA A 86 5.38 3.62 4.40
N LEU A 87 5.16 4.85 3.94
CA LEU A 87 3.98 5.22 3.15
C LEU A 87 4.02 4.63 1.73
N ALA A 88 5.19 4.57 1.09
CA ALA A 88 5.36 3.95 -0.22
C ALA A 88 5.00 2.46 -0.25
N ASN A 89 5.15 1.74 0.88
CA ASN A 89 4.70 0.35 1.00
C ASN A 89 3.20 0.20 0.72
N PHE A 90 2.38 1.21 1.05
CA PHE A 90 0.95 1.20 0.73
C PHE A 90 0.69 1.36 -0.76
N ILE A 91 1.53 2.13 -1.50
CA ILE A 91 1.44 2.19 -2.96
C ILE A 91 1.67 0.79 -3.54
N MET A 92 2.77 0.15 -3.15
CA MET A 92 3.09 -1.20 -3.63
C MET A 92 1.97 -2.19 -3.30
N SER A 93 1.44 -2.13 -2.07
CA SER A 93 0.31 -2.97 -1.63
C SER A 93 -0.94 -2.76 -2.48
N VAL A 94 -1.26 -1.54 -2.86
CA VAL A 94 -2.43 -1.23 -3.70
C VAL A 94 -2.22 -1.71 -5.13
N PHE A 95 -1.07 -1.45 -5.72
CA PHE A 95 -0.81 -1.82 -7.12
C PHE A 95 -0.65 -3.33 -7.29
N TRP A 96 0.17 -3.98 -6.47
CA TRP A 96 0.43 -5.42 -6.56
C TRP A 96 -0.64 -6.25 -5.84
N GLY A 97 -1.01 -5.88 -4.62
CA GLY A 97 -1.98 -6.64 -3.82
C GLY A 97 -3.40 -6.54 -4.33
N MET A 98 -3.79 -5.41 -4.89
CA MET A 98 -5.15 -5.16 -5.36
C MET A 98 -5.25 -5.18 -6.87
N GLY A 99 -4.42 -4.39 -7.56
CA GLY A 99 -4.42 -4.29 -9.01
C GLY A 99 -4.06 -5.63 -9.67
N TYR A 100 -2.97 -6.23 -9.26
CA TYR A 100 -2.46 -7.46 -9.87
C TYR A 100 -3.15 -8.74 -9.37
N SER A 101 -3.74 -8.72 -8.17
CA SER A 101 -4.33 -9.93 -7.57
C SER A 101 -5.46 -10.54 -8.41
N LEU A 102 -6.25 -9.72 -9.09
CA LEU A 102 -7.30 -10.19 -10.00
C LEU A 102 -6.70 -10.85 -11.24
N LYS A 103 -5.64 -10.30 -11.77
CA LYS A 103 -4.92 -10.87 -12.92
C LYS A 103 -4.31 -12.21 -12.55
N TRP A 104 -3.72 -12.30 -11.36
CA TRP A 104 -3.18 -13.57 -10.83
C TRP A 104 -4.24 -14.65 -10.75
N ASP A 105 -5.43 -14.33 -10.24
CA ASP A 105 -6.57 -15.27 -10.20
C ASP A 105 -7.02 -15.68 -11.62
N MET A 106 -6.96 -14.75 -12.58
CA MET A 106 -7.31 -14.99 -13.96
C MET A 106 -6.32 -15.96 -14.61
N ASP A 107 -5.02 -15.71 -14.45
CA ASP A 107 -3.95 -16.52 -15.01
C ASP A 107 -3.88 -17.91 -14.33
N GLY A 108 -4.24 -18.00 -13.06
CA GLY A 108 -4.35 -19.25 -12.30
C GLY A 108 -5.63 -20.04 -12.55
N GLY A 109 -6.55 -19.52 -13.37
CA GLY A 109 -7.86 -20.17 -13.66
C GLY A 109 -8.80 -20.21 -12.44
N VAL A 110 -8.49 -19.46 -11.38
CA VAL A 110 -9.28 -19.48 -10.12
C VAL A 110 -10.37 -18.40 -10.14
N LEU A 111 -10.23 -17.40 -11.00
CA LEU A 111 -11.16 -16.26 -11.06
C LEU A 111 -12.60 -16.68 -11.32
N GLU A 112 -12.81 -17.60 -12.26
CA GLU A 112 -14.16 -18.10 -12.62
C GLU A 112 -14.78 -18.84 -11.43
N ALA A 113 -14.03 -19.70 -10.76
CA ALA A 113 -14.49 -20.41 -9.58
C ALA A 113 -14.88 -19.44 -8.45
N ASN A 114 -14.07 -18.40 -8.23
CA ASN A 114 -14.37 -17.35 -7.27
C ASN A 114 -15.63 -16.55 -7.64
N TRP A 115 -15.87 -16.34 -8.94
CA TRP A 115 -17.05 -15.59 -9.43
C TRP A 115 -18.33 -16.40 -9.44
N MET A 116 -18.24 -17.73 -9.40
CA MET A 116 -19.40 -18.62 -9.21
C MET A 116 -19.83 -18.72 -7.73
N ALA A 117 -19.01 -18.23 -6.80
CA ALA A 117 -19.40 -18.20 -5.39
C ALA A 117 -20.66 -17.31 -5.19
N PRO A 118 -21.60 -17.69 -4.31
CA PRO A 118 -22.84 -16.94 -4.07
C PRO A 118 -22.58 -15.66 -3.26
N MET A 119 -21.64 -14.83 -3.74
CA MET A 119 -21.16 -13.62 -3.07
C MET A 119 -21.02 -12.48 -4.10
N PRO A 120 -21.39 -11.24 -3.74
CA PRO A 120 -21.17 -10.09 -4.60
C PRO A 120 -19.67 -9.91 -4.92
N ARG A 121 -19.34 -9.82 -6.21
CA ARG A 121 -17.96 -9.65 -6.71
C ARG A 121 -17.21 -8.48 -6.06
N PRO A 122 -17.82 -7.28 -5.85
CA PRO A 122 -17.15 -6.19 -5.15
C PRO A 122 -16.72 -6.54 -3.73
N LEU A 123 -17.48 -7.42 -3.06
CA LEU A 123 -17.18 -7.81 -1.68
C LEU A 123 -15.88 -8.60 -1.55
N MET A 124 -15.55 -9.40 -2.58
CA MET A 124 -14.25 -10.11 -2.63
C MET A 124 -13.09 -9.14 -2.73
N LEU A 125 -13.19 -8.13 -3.60
CA LEU A 125 -12.17 -7.08 -3.71
C LEU A 125 -12.01 -6.30 -2.42
N VAL A 126 -13.12 -5.88 -1.80
CA VAL A 126 -13.09 -5.18 -0.52
C VAL A 126 -12.43 -6.03 0.58
N GLY A 127 -12.74 -7.33 0.64
CA GLY A 127 -12.11 -8.24 1.61
C GLY A 127 -10.61 -8.39 1.41
N ARG A 128 -10.15 -8.50 0.17
CA ARG A 128 -8.71 -8.53 -0.16
C ARG A 128 -8.03 -7.21 0.17
N THR A 129 -8.67 -6.09 -0.19
CA THR A 129 -8.20 -4.74 0.11
C THR A 129 -8.01 -4.55 1.61
N PHE A 130 -9.00 -4.95 2.41
CA PHE A 130 -8.92 -4.83 3.86
C PHE A 130 -7.81 -5.71 4.45
N SER A 131 -7.66 -6.94 3.96
CA SER A 131 -6.56 -7.82 4.34
C SER A 131 -5.20 -7.22 3.99
N SER A 132 -5.05 -6.70 2.78
CA SER A 132 -3.83 -6.03 2.31
C SER A 132 -3.49 -4.82 3.17
N LEU A 133 -4.48 -3.97 3.48
CA LEU A 133 -4.30 -2.80 4.35
C LEU A 133 -3.80 -3.19 5.74
N VAL A 134 -4.40 -4.20 6.36
CA VAL A 134 -3.98 -4.69 7.69
C VAL A 134 -2.55 -5.25 7.63
N THR A 135 -2.25 -6.09 6.63
CA THR A 135 -0.92 -6.68 6.48
C THR A 135 0.13 -5.58 6.26
N THR A 136 -0.12 -4.66 5.32
CA THR A 136 0.81 -3.55 5.03
C THR A 136 0.99 -2.62 6.23
N SER A 137 -0.06 -2.36 7.00
CA SER A 137 0.07 -1.56 8.23
C SER A 137 1.01 -2.23 9.24
N ILE A 138 0.90 -3.54 9.42
CA ILE A 138 1.74 -4.28 10.36
C ILE A 138 3.18 -4.38 9.85
N THR A 139 3.40 -4.67 8.57
CA THR A 139 4.75 -4.73 7.99
C THR A 139 5.41 -3.36 7.98
N SER A 140 4.69 -2.27 7.69
CA SER A 140 5.20 -0.90 7.77
C SER A 140 5.54 -0.49 9.22
N LEU A 141 4.71 -0.86 10.20
CA LEU A 141 5.04 -0.65 11.61
C LEU A 141 6.27 -1.47 12.02
N GLY A 142 6.35 -2.74 11.60
CA GLY A 142 7.54 -3.57 11.82
C GLY A 142 8.79 -2.97 11.22
N MET A 143 8.71 -2.45 9.99
CA MET A 143 9.80 -1.72 9.33
C MET A 143 10.23 -0.49 10.14
N LEU A 144 9.28 0.33 10.62
CA LEU A 144 9.58 1.51 11.43
C LEU A 144 10.27 1.14 12.75
N ILE A 145 9.84 0.06 13.40
CA ILE A 145 10.48 -0.47 14.63
C ILE A 145 11.92 -0.89 14.33
N VAL A 146 12.15 -1.65 13.26
CA VAL A 146 13.50 -2.09 12.87
C VAL A 146 14.37 -0.91 12.47
N ALA A 147 13.83 0.08 11.75
CA ALA A 147 14.52 1.32 11.41
C ALA A 147 14.94 2.11 12.68
N ALA A 148 14.06 2.16 13.69
CA ALA A 148 14.39 2.78 14.97
C ALA A 148 15.53 2.06 15.69
N LEU A 149 15.57 0.74 15.65
CA LEU A 149 16.61 -0.07 16.30
C LEU A 149 17.96 0.00 15.57
N ILE A 150 17.96 0.01 14.23
CA ILE A 150 19.20 -0.02 13.43
C ILE A 150 19.78 1.39 13.26
N TRP A 151 18.97 2.37 12.93
CA TRP A 151 19.40 3.72 12.56
C TRP A 151 19.08 4.79 13.60
N GLY A 152 18.52 4.40 14.77
CA GLY A 152 18.17 5.35 15.82
C GLY A 152 17.06 6.32 15.40
N PHE A 153 16.15 5.88 14.52
CA PHE A 153 15.03 6.69 14.07
C PHE A 153 14.09 7.01 15.25
N HIS A 154 13.88 8.28 15.50
CA HIS A 154 12.93 8.76 16.52
C HIS A 154 11.92 9.70 15.86
N PRO A 155 10.68 9.26 15.62
CA PRO A 155 9.67 10.14 15.04
C PRO A 155 9.39 11.31 15.98
N THR A 156 9.64 12.52 15.50
CA THR A 156 9.30 13.76 16.19
C THR A 156 7.98 14.26 15.66
N GLY A 157 6.92 14.23 16.48
CA GLY A 157 5.60 14.69 16.07
C GLY A 157 4.46 14.09 16.88
N SER A 158 3.25 14.56 16.62
CA SER A 158 2.04 14.05 17.26
C SER A 158 1.50 12.85 16.51
N ILE A 159 1.40 11.71 17.19
CA ILE A 159 0.78 10.48 16.65
C ILE A 159 -0.66 10.76 16.18
N THR A 160 -1.39 11.61 16.90
CA THR A 160 -2.77 11.98 16.53
C THR A 160 -2.82 12.69 15.18
N GLN A 161 -1.91 13.63 14.92
CA GLN A 161 -1.83 14.32 13.63
C GLN A 161 -1.46 13.36 12.51
N ALA A 162 -0.49 12.48 12.74
CA ALA A 162 -0.10 11.45 11.77
C ALA A 162 -1.29 10.56 11.40
N VAL A 163 -2.07 10.07 12.37
CA VAL A 163 -3.25 9.24 12.12
C VAL A 163 -4.32 10.01 11.35
N LEU A 164 -4.58 11.27 11.70
CA LEU A 164 -5.57 12.11 11.01
C LEU A 164 -5.20 12.39 9.56
N THR A 165 -3.91 12.42 9.23
CA THR A 165 -3.43 12.64 7.86
C THR A 165 -3.41 11.33 7.06
N VAL A 166 -2.93 10.26 7.67
CA VAL A 166 -2.77 8.96 7.00
C VAL A 166 -4.11 8.31 6.66
N ILE A 167 -5.15 8.42 7.50
CA ILE A 167 -6.45 7.80 7.24
C ILE A 167 -7.09 8.30 5.94
N PRO A 168 -7.31 9.61 5.71
CA PRO A 168 -7.90 10.09 4.46
C PRO A 168 -7.00 9.81 3.25
N MET A 169 -5.69 9.87 3.42
CA MET A 169 -4.73 9.49 2.40
C MET A 169 -4.92 8.02 1.97
N LEU A 170 -5.04 7.08 2.92
CA LEU A 170 -5.27 5.66 2.62
C LEU A 170 -6.61 5.44 1.93
N ILE A 171 -7.69 6.11 2.37
CA ILE A 171 -9.00 6.03 1.72
C ILE A 171 -8.88 6.45 0.24
N GLY A 172 -8.22 7.56 -0.04
CA GLY A 172 -7.97 8.03 -1.40
C GLY A 172 -7.11 7.07 -2.22
N LEU A 173 -6.03 6.55 -1.65
CA LEU A 173 -5.11 5.63 -2.29
C LEU A 173 -5.80 4.30 -2.66
N TYR A 174 -6.57 3.73 -1.74
CA TYR A 174 -7.32 2.51 -2.02
C TYR A 174 -8.48 2.74 -2.99
N GLY A 175 -9.14 3.91 -2.96
CA GLY A 175 -10.10 4.33 -3.98
C GLY A 175 -9.49 4.39 -5.38
N PHE A 176 -8.30 4.98 -5.49
CA PHE A 176 -7.51 4.97 -6.73
C PHE A 176 -7.16 3.55 -7.16
N GLY A 177 -6.78 2.67 -6.21
CA GLY A 177 -6.47 1.27 -6.46
C GLY A 177 -7.63 0.49 -7.07
N PHE A 178 -8.88 0.75 -6.66
CA PHE A 178 -10.07 0.14 -7.29
C PHE A 178 -10.21 0.54 -8.77
N ALA A 179 -10.02 1.82 -9.09
CA ALA A 179 -10.04 2.27 -10.48
C ALA A 179 -8.91 1.64 -11.29
N PHE A 180 -7.71 1.57 -10.71
CA PHE A 180 -6.54 0.94 -11.32
C PHE A 180 -6.75 -0.56 -11.57
N ALA A 181 -7.32 -1.29 -10.62
CA ALA A 181 -7.63 -2.72 -10.77
C ALA A 181 -8.59 -2.98 -11.94
N ALA A 182 -9.55 -2.09 -12.17
CA ALA A 182 -10.44 -2.19 -13.33
C ALA A 182 -9.68 -2.05 -14.66
N VAL A 183 -8.70 -1.12 -14.72
CA VAL A 183 -7.85 -0.93 -15.91
C VAL A 183 -6.96 -2.15 -16.15
N VAL A 184 -6.38 -2.72 -15.08
CA VAL A 184 -5.53 -3.92 -15.16
C VAL A 184 -6.26 -5.11 -15.78
N LEU A 185 -7.54 -5.30 -15.46
CA LEU A 185 -8.35 -6.38 -16.05
C LEU A 185 -8.58 -6.25 -17.56
N LEU A 186 -8.52 -5.02 -18.09
CA LEU A 186 -8.73 -4.76 -19.51
C LEU A 186 -7.46 -5.00 -20.33
N LEU A 187 -6.29 -5.06 -19.69
CA LEU A 187 -5.00 -5.15 -20.35
C LEU A 187 -4.46 -6.58 -20.34
N ARG A 188 -3.83 -6.97 -21.45
CA ARG A 188 -3.16 -8.28 -21.57
C ARG A 188 -1.89 -8.36 -20.72
N ASP A 189 -1.10 -7.29 -20.73
CA ASP A 189 0.15 -7.19 -19.96
C ASP A 189 -0.07 -6.29 -18.73
N ALA A 190 -0.59 -6.91 -17.68
CA ALA A 190 -0.84 -6.23 -16.42
C ALA A 190 0.45 -5.96 -15.62
N ASN A 191 1.48 -6.81 -15.75
CA ASN A 191 2.74 -6.65 -15.02
C ASN A 191 3.41 -5.32 -15.31
N THR A 192 3.62 -5.03 -16.60
CA THR A 192 4.27 -3.78 -17.02
C THR A 192 3.49 -2.55 -16.55
N LEU A 193 2.15 -2.60 -16.60
CA LEU A 193 1.32 -1.51 -16.11
C LEU A 193 1.43 -1.33 -14.59
N VAL A 194 1.37 -2.42 -13.84
CA VAL A 194 1.46 -2.40 -12.37
C VAL A 194 2.83 -1.89 -11.93
N ASP A 195 3.90 -2.40 -12.53
CA ASP A 195 5.26 -2.04 -12.19
C ASP A 195 5.55 -0.57 -12.53
N SER A 196 5.32 -0.17 -13.78
CA SER A 196 5.51 1.21 -14.23
C SER A 196 4.58 2.19 -13.48
N GLY A 197 3.32 1.82 -13.29
CA GLY A 197 2.34 2.64 -12.60
C GLY A 197 2.70 2.85 -11.13
N SER A 198 3.10 1.81 -10.41
CA SER A 198 3.54 1.92 -9.02
C SER A 198 4.78 2.80 -8.87
N PHE A 199 5.76 2.64 -9.77
CA PHE A 199 6.98 3.46 -9.79
C PHE A 199 6.66 4.93 -10.07
N ILE A 200 5.84 5.21 -11.09
CA ILE A 200 5.44 6.59 -11.42
C ILE A 200 4.71 7.25 -10.24
N VAL A 201 3.75 6.55 -9.64
CA VAL A 201 3.01 7.08 -8.48
C VAL A 201 3.94 7.28 -7.29
N GLN A 202 4.88 6.36 -7.02
CA GLN A 202 5.85 6.50 -5.95
C GLN A 202 6.76 7.73 -6.14
N VAL A 203 7.26 7.94 -7.37
CA VAL A 203 8.11 9.10 -7.68
C VAL A 203 7.33 10.41 -7.57
N LEU A 204 6.12 10.47 -8.13
CA LEU A 204 5.31 11.68 -8.15
C LEU A 204 4.67 12.02 -6.79
N SER A 205 4.47 11.03 -5.91
CA SER A 205 3.84 11.26 -4.60
C SER A 205 4.72 11.99 -3.59
N GLY A 206 6.03 12.10 -3.86
CA GLY A 206 6.95 12.73 -2.91
C GLY A 206 7.45 11.82 -1.79
N ALA A 207 7.17 10.51 -1.85
CA ALA A 207 7.58 9.56 -0.82
C ALA A 207 9.11 9.46 -0.65
N ASN A 208 9.87 9.62 -1.72
CA ASN A 208 11.33 9.49 -1.72
C ASN A 208 12.07 10.84 -1.69
N PHE A 209 11.42 11.92 -2.09
CA PHE A 209 11.99 13.27 -2.12
C PHE A 209 10.87 14.33 -2.08
N PRO A 210 11.13 15.55 -1.60
CA PRO A 210 10.12 16.59 -1.53
C PRO A 210 9.53 16.94 -2.90
N ILE A 211 8.22 17.07 -3.00
CA ILE A 211 7.52 17.42 -4.26
C ILE A 211 7.96 18.79 -4.81
N THR A 212 8.48 19.67 -3.97
CA THR A 212 8.99 21.00 -4.34
C THR A 212 10.17 20.95 -5.30
N VAL A 213 10.86 19.82 -5.39
CA VAL A 213 11.97 19.58 -6.35
C VAL A 213 11.45 19.26 -7.74
N LEU A 214 10.18 18.83 -7.86
CA LEU A 214 9.60 18.48 -9.14
C LEU A 214 9.45 19.71 -10.06
N PRO A 215 9.61 19.53 -11.38
CA PRO A 215 9.30 20.57 -12.34
C PRO A 215 7.86 21.07 -12.19
N LYS A 216 7.63 22.38 -12.37
CA LYS A 216 6.33 23.03 -12.14
C LYS A 216 5.18 22.41 -12.95
N TRP A 217 5.45 21.83 -14.10
CA TRP A 217 4.45 21.17 -14.94
C TRP A 217 4.00 19.81 -14.41
N LEU A 218 4.81 19.14 -13.55
CA LEU A 218 4.46 17.88 -12.87
C LEU A 218 3.71 18.09 -11.57
N LEU A 219 3.81 19.26 -10.93
CA LEU A 219 3.15 19.56 -9.66
C LEU A 219 1.63 19.29 -9.65
N PRO A 220 0.85 19.67 -10.69
CA PRO A 220 -0.58 19.37 -10.70
C PRO A 220 -0.89 17.87 -10.65
N VAL A 221 -0.06 17.05 -11.33
CA VAL A 221 -0.21 15.58 -11.31
C VAL A 221 0.13 15.04 -9.93
N SER A 222 1.23 15.50 -9.34
CA SER A 222 1.63 15.14 -7.98
C SER A 222 0.53 15.50 -6.96
N MET A 223 -0.03 16.71 -7.04
CA MET A 223 -1.11 17.15 -6.15
C MET A 223 -2.43 16.38 -6.33
N ALA A 224 -2.64 15.73 -7.47
CA ALA A 224 -3.80 14.85 -7.68
C ALA A 224 -3.66 13.50 -6.98
N LEU A 225 -2.45 13.13 -6.54
CA LEU A 225 -2.20 11.87 -5.86
C LEU A 225 -2.51 11.99 -4.37
N PRO A 226 -3.29 11.06 -3.80
CA PRO A 226 -3.69 11.14 -2.39
C PRO A 226 -2.49 11.00 -1.43
N LEU A 227 -1.43 10.31 -1.82
CA LEU A 227 -0.23 10.11 -1.00
C LEU A 227 0.60 11.40 -0.81
N THR A 228 0.46 12.37 -1.71
CA THR A 228 1.15 13.66 -1.62
C THR A 228 0.80 14.46 -0.37
N TYR A 229 -0.33 14.14 0.26
CA TYR A 229 -0.84 14.83 1.45
C TYR A 229 -0.60 14.04 2.76
N GLY A 230 0.13 12.93 2.72
CA GLY A 230 0.48 12.06 3.86
C GLY A 230 1.86 12.38 4.46
#